data_4c8ff07fe8592047f838c42a0abac1c2
#
_entry.id   4c8ff07fe8592047f838c42a0abac1c2
#
_cell.length_a   1.000
_cell.length_b   1.000
_cell.length_c   1.000
_cell.angle_alpha   90.00
_cell.angle_beta   90.00
_cell.angle_gamma   90.00
#
_symmetry.space_group_name_H-M   'P 1'
#
loop_
_entity.id
_entity.type
_entity.pdbx_description
1 polymer ?
#
loop_
_entity_poly.entity_id
_entity_poly.type
_entity_poly.pdbx_seq_one_letter_code
_entity_poly.pdbx_strand_id
1 'polypeptide(L)' 'SGTWKNEKLFLYDLEGKLLLKSKGKSSINLNDFKSGIYILTIQSNKGIYTQKIIKQ' A
#
# COMPACT_ATOMS: atom_id res chain seq x y z
N SER A 1 -3.97 4.15 18.74
CA SER A 1 -3.33 3.62 17.60
C SER A 1 -2.83 2.21 17.87
N GLY A 2 -3.34 1.32 17.17
CA GLY A 2 -2.88 -0.04 17.30
C GLY A 2 -1.48 -0.18 16.75
N THR A 3 -0.73 -0.99 17.37
CA THR A 3 0.58 -1.32 16.86
C THR A 3 0.42 -2.47 15.89
N TRP A 4 0.63 -2.18 14.65
CA TRP A 4 0.61 -3.20 13.62
C TRP A 4 2.01 -3.75 13.50
N LYS A 5 2.20 -4.98 13.91
CA LYS A 5 3.50 -5.61 13.83
C LYS A 5 3.60 -6.42 12.56
N ASN A 6 4.81 -6.47 12.02
CA ASN A 6 5.08 -7.23 10.80
C ASN A 6 4.25 -6.75 9.63
N GLU A 7 4.03 -5.46 9.62
CA GLU A 7 3.23 -4.84 8.58
C GLU A 7 3.96 -4.85 7.25
N LYS A 8 3.25 -5.24 6.20
CA LYS A 8 3.78 -5.20 4.85
C LYS A 8 2.83 -4.42 3.98
N LEU A 9 3.38 -3.52 3.19
CA LEU A 9 2.60 -2.70 2.30
C LEU A 9 2.92 -3.06 0.87
N PHE A 10 1.87 -3.23 0.09
CA PHE A 10 2.00 -3.54 -1.33
C PHE A 10 1.15 -2.55 -2.11
N LEU A 11 1.75 -1.91 -3.09
CA LEU A 11 1.02 -0.97 -3.94
C LEU A 11 0.94 -1.53 -5.34
N TYR A 12 -0.27 -1.59 -5.87
CA TYR A 12 -0.54 -2.15 -7.20
C TYR A 12 -1.22 -1.10 -8.07
N ASP A 13 -1.02 -1.21 -9.39
CA ASP A 13 -1.81 -0.43 -10.30
C ASP A 13 -3.12 -1.17 -10.60
N LEU A 14 -3.94 -0.59 -11.47
CA LEU A 14 -5.23 -1.19 -11.77
C LEU A 14 -5.13 -2.50 -12.55
N GLU A 15 -3.98 -2.75 -13.13
CA GLU A 15 -3.76 -4.00 -13.85
C GLU A 15 -3.25 -5.11 -12.96
N GLY A 16 -3.05 -4.79 -11.68
CA GLY A 16 -2.57 -5.79 -10.74
C GLY A 16 -1.06 -5.87 -10.66
N LYS A 17 -0.36 -4.96 -11.28
CA LYS A 17 1.09 -4.97 -11.28
C LYS A 17 1.60 -4.38 -9.97
N LEU A 18 2.53 -5.08 -9.34
CA LEU A 18 3.13 -4.59 -8.11
C LEU A 18 4.10 -3.45 -8.42
N LEU A 19 3.85 -2.30 -7.82
CA LEU A 19 4.65 -1.12 -8.06
C LEU A 19 5.60 -0.81 -6.91
N LEU A 20 5.17 -1.12 -5.69
CA LEU A 20 5.95 -0.79 -4.51
C LEU A 20 5.69 -1.81 -3.43
N LYS A 21 6.75 -2.16 -2.72
CA LYS A 21 6.65 -3.08 -1.60
C LYS A 21 7.45 -2.49 -0.45
N SER A 22 6.85 -2.44 0.73
CA SER A 22 7.48 -1.89 1.91
C SER A 22 7.19 -2.78 3.10
N LYS A 23 8.08 -2.77 4.07
CA LYS A 23 7.91 -3.58 5.25
C LYS A 23 8.24 -2.74 6.47
N GLY A 24 7.40 -2.85 7.50
CA GLY A 24 7.65 -2.21 8.77
C GLY A 24 7.38 -0.73 8.82
N LYS A 25 6.85 -0.16 7.77
CA LYS A 25 6.52 1.25 7.70
C LYS A 25 5.10 1.42 7.22
N SER A 26 4.44 2.43 7.74
CA SER A 26 3.06 2.68 7.36
C SER A 26 2.92 3.88 6.43
N SER A 27 4.01 4.45 5.97
CA SER A 27 3.93 5.58 5.06
C SER A 27 4.55 5.22 3.72
N ILE A 28 3.90 5.69 2.67
CA ILE A 28 4.33 5.45 1.30
C ILE A 28 4.44 6.78 0.60
N ASN A 29 5.54 6.99 -0.11
CA ASN A 29 5.73 8.20 -0.89
C ASN A 29 5.29 7.93 -2.32
N LEU A 30 4.22 8.60 -2.74
CA LEU A 30 3.68 8.42 -4.08
C LEU A 30 4.18 9.47 -5.06
N ASN A 31 5.14 10.28 -4.68
CA ASN A 31 5.61 11.35 -5.55
C ASN A 31 6.23 10.84 -6.84
N ASP A 32 6.73 9.62 -6.82
CA ASP A 32 7.36 9.05 -8.02
C ASP A 32 6.37 8.40 -8.95
N PHE A 33 5.09 8.40 -8.59
CA PHE A 33 4.06 7.79 -9.40
C PHE A 33 3.18 8.86 -10.02
N LYS A 34 2.76 8.64 -11.24
CA LYS A 34 1.89 9.60 -11.90
C LYS A 34 0.48 9.54 -11.33
N SER A 35 -0.30 10.54 -11.65
CA SER A 35 -1.69 10.61 -11.23
C SER A 35 -2.45 9.39 -11.71
N GLY A 36 -3.33 8.91 -10.87
CA GLY A 36 -4.11 7.76 -11.24
C GLY A 36 -4.64 7.04 -10.03
N ILE A 37 -5.18 5.86 -10.27
CA ILE A 37 -5.78 5.05 -9.23
C ILE A 37 -4.86 3.88 -8.93
N TYR A 38 -4.66 3.64 -7.64
CA TYR A 38 -3.78 2.58 -7.16
C TYR A 38 -4.49 1.77 -6.09
N ILE A 39 -4.06 0.55 -5.93
CA ILE A 39 -4.61 -0.34 -4.90
C ILE A 39 -3.52 -0.59 -3.87
N LEU A 40 -3.81 -0.26 -2.63
CA LEU A 40 -2.89 -0.49 -1.52
C LEU A 40 -3.37 -1.66 -0.71
N THR A 41 -2.50 -2.62 -0.49
CA THR A 41 -2.79 -3.76 0.37
C THR A 41 -1.85 -3.72 1.56
N ILE A 42 -2.44 -3.81 2.75
CA ILE A 42 -1.69 -3.85 4.00
C ILE A 42 -1.87 -5.23 4.61
N GLN A 43 -0.77 -5.90 4.80
CA GLN A 43 -0.78 -7.24 5.40
C GLN A 43 -0.07 -7.18 6.75
N SER A 44 -0.72 -7.69 7.77
CA SER A 44 -0.16 -7.69 9.12
C SER A 44 -0.59 -8.95 9.83
N ASN A 45 -0.14 -9.09 11.07
CA ASN A 45 -0.55 -10.23 11.90
C ASN A 45 -2.03 -10.16 12.27
N LYS A 46 -2.69 -9.05 12.01
CA LYS A 46 -4.11 -8.90 12.31
C LYS A 46 -5.00 -9.12 11.10
N GLY A 47 -4.41 -9.29 9.94
CA GLY A 47 -5.19 -9.55 8.75
C GLY A 47 -4.67 -8.78 7.56
N ILE A 48 -5.48 -8.76 6.52
CA ILE A 48 -5.14 -8.09 5.27
C ILE A 48 -6.21 -7.06 4.98
N TYR A 49 -5.77 -5.85 4.66
CA TYR A 49 -6.66 -4.76 4.30
C TYR A 49 -6.29 -4.24 2.93
N THR A 50 -7.29 -3.93 2.15
CA THR A 50 -7.10 -3.40 0.80
C THR A 50 -7.83 -2.08 0.68
N GLN A 51 -7.18 -1.11 0.09
CA GLN A 51 -7.74 0.23 -0.04
C GLN A 51 -7.40 0.82 -1.39
N LYS A 52 -8.37 1.47 -2.00
CA LYS A 52 -8.16 2.19 -3.24
C LYS A 52 -7.61 3.58 -2.94
N ILE A 53 -6.57 3.96 -3.66
CA ILE A 53 -5.93 5.26 -3.49
C ILE A 53 -6.01 6.00 -4.81
N ILE A 54 -6.40 7.26 -4.73
CA ILE A 54 -6.46 8.13 -5.90
C ILE A 54 -5.41 9.20 -5.73
N LYS A 55 -4.47 9.25 -6.65
CA LYS A 55 -3.45 10.28 -6.66
C LYS A 55 -3.80 11.31 -7.71
N GLN A 56 -3.87 12.53 -7.28
CA GLN A 56 -4.20 13.65 -8.17
C GLN A 56 -2.97 14.34 -8.70
#